data_721d837d041ee2422e3064fe9f9f472a
#
_entry.id   721d837d041ee2422e3064fe9f9f472a
#
_cell.length_a   1.000
_cell.length_b   1.000
_cell.length_c   1.000
_cell.angle_alpha   90.00
_cell.angle_beta   90.00
_cell.angle_gamma   90.00
#
_symmetry.space_group_name_H-M   'P 1'
#
loop_
_entity.id
_entity.type
_entity.pdbx_description
1 polymer ?
#
loop_
_entity_poly.entity_id
_entity_poly.type
_entity_poly.pdbx_seq_one_letter_code
_entity_poly.pdbx_strand_id
1 'polypeptide(L)'
;MARKTSVGGQAVIEGVMMRGEKGIATAVRLEDGSIEVKVDKVVPYSKRNKIFGLPVIRGAVSLFESLKVGIENLNYSASFFEEEQEEAKFDKWLKKVFKDKSNDVIMAIALIFSLGFSVLLFFLLPTFLSNLLYKLNLSRITVNIVEGLLRVVIFLGYIYAVGKLEDIKRVFQYHGAEHKTIFCYENEKELTPENAAKFKRFHPRCGTNFMFIVMIVSIALFTMIEFQSIWFKLLYRILLLPLVAGLSYELIKWMGKSEGRFSAIMAYPGLKLQELTTMEPDTSQLQVAIVALKAAEGMDYSREVKISKGGMTIGDLLNKGNETLKKAEIDSYLLDAQLILAKVLNKDKLYVITNREEVIEKALVEKFMHYINLRKDKMPVKYILEECEFMGLDLYIKPGVLIPRPDTEILVEAVIEDIKDKGYTKICDLCSGSGAIGIAIASLVNNVEVDCLDISPIAEEVNVRNIEKLGLKERVAFKLSDLLEVPIKEEKKYDVIVSNPPYIKEEEINNLMEDVKNYEPKLALSGGEDGLSFYREITEQAMSCLKDGGLLAFEIGYDQKEAVEQIMAEKGFKEIQCLKDLGGNHRVVKGFL
;
A
#
# COMPACT_ATOMS: atom_id res chain seq x y z
N MET A 1 -21.04 -25.81 -26.81
CA MET A 1 -22.08 -25.60 -25.75
C MET A 1 -21.36 -25.43 -24.43
N ALA A 2 -21.73 -24.43 -23.61
CA ALA A 2 -21.10 -24.25 -22.30
C ALA A 2 -21.34 -25.48 -21.41
N ARG A 3 -20.33 -25.94 -20.69
CA ARG A 3 -20.41 -27.06 -19.75
C ARG A 3 -21.34 -26.68 -18.59
N LYS A 4 -22.45 -27.38 -18.39
CA LYS A 4 -23.32 -27.16 -17.23
C LYS A 4 -22.64 -27.77 -16.00
N THR A 5 -22.05 -26.94 -15.14
CA THR A 5 -21.43 -27.36 -13.88
C THR A 5 -22.43 -27.28 -12.72
N SER A 6 -22.12 -27.95 -11.60
CA SER A 6 -22.85 -27.82 -10.33
C SER A 6 -22.25 -26.75 -9.41
N VAL A 7 -21.35 -25.94 -9.93
CA VAL A 7 -20.71 -24.88 -9.19
C VAL A 7 -21.69 -23.76 -8.87
N GLY A 8 -21.65 -23.25 -7.67
CA GLY A 8 -22.37 -22.08 -7.19
C GLY A 8 -21.60 -21.43 -6.06
N GLY A 9 -21.93 -20.20 -5.72
CA GLY A 9 -21.20 -19.48 -4.69
C GLY A 9 -22.06 -18.50 -3.89
N GLN A 10 -21.37 -17.72 -3.08
CA GLN A 10 -21.91 -16.64 -2.28
C GLN A 10 -20.81 -15.61 -2.04
N ALA A 11 -21.11 -14.33 -2.25
CA ALA A 11 -20.24 -13.26 -1.81
C ALA A 11 -20.21 -13.19 -0.26
N VAL A 12 -19.03 -12.94 0.29
CA VAL A 12 -18.78 -12.69 1.70
C VAL A 12 -18.02 -11.36 1.86
N ILE A 13 -17.71 -10.94 3.07
CA ILE A 13 -16.93 -9.71 3.31
C ILE A 13 -15.54 -9.89 2.70
N GLU A 14 -15.15 -8.99 1.80
CA GLU A 14 -13.89 -8.99 1.07
C GLU A 14 -13.53 -10.35 0.43
N GLY A 15 -14.56 -11.13 0.02
CA GLY A 15 -14.31 -12.48 -0.46
C GLY A 15 -15.47 -13.16 -1.18
N VAL A 16 -15.20 -14.39 -1.60
CA VAL A 16 -16.16 -15.27 -2.28
C VAL A 16 -16.05 -16.68 -1.69
N MET A 17 -17.20 -17.26 -1.39
CA MET A 17 -17.36 -18.68 -1.12
C MET A 17 -17.82 -19.39 -2.40
N MET A 18 -17.17 -20.46 -2.79
CA MET A 18 -17.55 -21.34 -3.91
C MET A 18 -17.81 -22.74 -3.43
N ARG A 19 -18.85 -23.38 -4.00
CA ARG A 19 -19.15 -24.79 -3.79
C ARG A 19 -18.89 -25.56 -5.07
N GLY A 20 -17.98 -26.52 -5.04
CA GLY A 20 -17.55 -27.33 -6.16
C GLY A 20 -17.55 -28.82 -5.86
N GLU A 21 -16.87 -29.61 -6.70
CA GLU A 21 -16.80 -31.07 -6.56
C GLU A 21 -16.04 -31.53 -5.32
N LYS A 22 -15.00 -30.80 -4.91
CA LYS A 22 -14.13 -31.19 -3.79
C LYS A 22 -14.59 -30.67 -2.43
N GLY A 23 -15.51 -29.69 -2.44
CA GLY A 23 -16.04 -29.13 -1.21
C GLY A 23 -16.52 -27.69 -1.36
N ILE A 24 -16.50 -26.99 -0.23
CA ILE A 24 -16.77 -25.56 -0.15
C ILE A 24 -15.43 -24.86 0.11
N ALA A 25 -15.06 -23.91 -0.72
CA ALA A 25 -13.87 -23.09 -0.52
C ALA A 25 -14.27 -21.63 -0.36
N THR A 26 -13.76 -20.98 0.67
CA THR A 26 -13.94 -19.55 0.92
C THR A 26 -12.60 -18.85 0.81
N ALA A 27 -12.48 -17.93 -0.12
CA ALA A 27 -11.31 -17.09 -0.29
C ALA A 27 -11.64 -15.65 0.13
N VAL A 28 -10.80 -15.06 0.96
CA VAL A 28 -10.95 -13.71 1.53
C VAL A 28 -9.68 -12.93 1.27
N ARG A 29 -9.78 -11.70 0.78
CA ARG A 29 -8.65 -10.79 0.63
C ARG A 29 -8.44 -10.04 1.94
N LEU A 30 -7.24 -10.12 2.49
CA LEU A 30 -6.84 -9.40 3.69
C LEU A 30 -6.37 -7.97 3.34
N GLU A 31 -6.26 -7.12 4.37
CA GLU A 31 -5.79 -5.73 4.20
C GLU A 31 -4.37 -5.63 3.64
N ASP A 32 -3.52 -6.63 3.92
CA ASP A 32 -2.16 -6.72 3.37
C ASP A 32 -2.13 -7.18 1.90
N GLY A 33 -3.30 -7.37 1.28
CA GLY A 33 -3.46 -7.83 -0.10
C GLY A 33 -3.34 -9.35 -0.27
N SER A 34 -3.03 -10.11 0.79
CA SER A 34 -2.99 -11.58 0.72
C SER A 34 -4.39 -12.18 0.60
N ILE A 35 -4.47 -13.41 0.07
CA ILE A 35 -5.72 -14.16 -0.01
C ILE A 35 -5.63 -15.35 0.94
N GLU A 36 -6.50 -15.37 1.96
CA GLU A 36 -6.69 -16.52 2.80
C GLU A 36 -7.73 -17.47 2.20
N VAL A 37 -7.46 -18.78 2.26
CA VAL A 37 -8.32 -19.79 1.66
C VAL A 37 -8.65 -20.86 2.70
N LYS A 38 -9.95 -21.03 2.96
CA LYS A 38 -10.48 -22.12 3.79
C LYS A 38 -11.21 -23.11 2.90
N VAL A 39 -10.93 -24.40 3.06
CA VAL A 39 -11.60 -25.47 2.30
C VAL A 39 -12.25 -26.46 3.26
N ASP A 40 -13.57 -26.56 3.19
CA ASP A 40 -14.39 -27.46 4.02
C ASP A 40 -14.96 -28.59 3.17
N LYS A 41 -14.76 -29.84 3.58
CA LYS A 41 -15.41 -31.00 2.97
C LYS A 41 -16.80 -31.18 3.58
N VAL A 42 -17.82 -30.79 2.86
CA VAL A 42 -19.23 -30.86 3.32
C VAL A 42 -20.00 -31.92 2.55
N VAL A 43 -20.57 -32.87 3.27
CA VAL A 43 -21.54 -33.82 2.69
C VAL A 43 -22.95 -33.27 2.91
N PRO A 44 -23.72 -33.00 1.83
CA PRO A 44 -25.07 -32.45 1.92
C PRO A 44 -26.00 -33.27 2.82
N TYR A 45 -26.77 -32.62 3.69
CA TYR A 45 -27.73 -33.28 4.57
C TYR A 45 -28.76 -34.11 3.80
N SER A 46 -29.16 -33.66 2.60
CA SER A 46 -30.05 -34.40 1.73
C SER A 46 -29.50 -35.75 1.26
N LYS A 47 -28.18 -35.96 1.31
CA LYS A 47 -27.53 -37.25 1.00
C LYS A 47 -27.30 -38.13 2.22
N ARG A 48 -27.41 -37.57 3.45
CA ARG A 48 -27.20 -38.32 4.70
C ARG A 48 -28.37 -39.20 5.13
N ASN A 49 -29.62 -38.80 4.76
CA ASN A 49 -30.83 -39.50 5.13
C ASN A 49 -31.82 -39.54 3.96
N LYS A 50 -32.44 -40.68 3.69
CA LYS A 50 -33.45 -40.89 2.60
C LYS A 50 -34.65 -39.96 2.73
N ILE A 51 -35.11 -39.64 3.93
CA ILE A 51 -36.23 -38.73 4.19
C ILE A 51 -35.89 -37.32 3.75
N PHE A 52 -34.67 -36.86 4.05
CA PHE A 52 -34.18 -35.52 3.64
C PHE A 52 -33.95 -35.40 2.13
N GLY A 53 -33.91 -36.51 1.41
CA GLY A 53 -33.81 -36.56 -0.05
C GLY A 53 -35.16 -36.50 -0.79
N LEU A 54 -36.30 -36.61 -0.08
CA LEU A 54 -37.62 -36.57 -0.69
C LEU A 54 -37.96 -35.21 -1.33
N PRO A 55 -38.72 -35.17 -2.46
CA PRO A 55 -39.15 -33.92 -3.05
C PRO A 55 -39.80 -32.99 -2.01
N VAL A 56 -39.65 -31.68 -2.18
CA VAL A 56 -40.07 -30.62 -1.25
C VAL A 56 -39.27 -30.61 0.06
N ILE A 57 -39.12 -31.76 0.77
CA ILE A 57 -38.32 -31.85 2.01
C ILE A 57 -36.86 -31.49 1.74
N ARG A 58 -36.28 -32.05 0.66
CA ARG A 58 -34.89 -31.72 0.28
C ARG A 58 -34.68 -30.23 0.00
N GLY A 59 -35.67 -29.52 -0.50
CA GLY A 59 -35.61 -28.10 -0.74
C GLY A 59 -35.52 -27.27 0.55
N ALA A 60 -36.38 -27.61 1.53
CA ALA A 60 -36.34 -27.01 2.87
C ALA A 60 -35.04 -27.31 3.59
N VAL A 61 -34.56 -28.56 3.53
CA VAL A 61 -33.29 -28.97 4.13
C VAL A 61 -32.09 -28.27 3.47
N SER A 62 -32.11 -28.16 2.11
CA SER A 62 -31.03 -27.46 1.39
C SER A 62 -31.00 -25.96 1.67
N LEU A 63 -32.17 -25.32 1.86
CA LEU A 63 -32.23 -23.92 2.27
C LEU A 63 -31.60 -23.72 3.65
N PHE A 64 -31.99 -24.58 4.62
CA PHE A 64 -31.44 -24.50 5.98
C PHE A 64 -29.91 -24.73 6.00
N GLU A 65 -29.44 -25.73 5.24
CA GLU A 65 -28.01 -26.01 5.07
C GLU A 65 -27.27 -24.82 4.45
N SER A 66 -27.82 -24.20 3.39
CA SER A 66 -27.22 -23.05 2.73
C SER A 66 -27.15 -21.83 3.65
N LEU A 67 -28.18 -21.62 4.47
CA LEU A 67 -28.23 -20.52 5.45
C LEU A 67 -27.16 -20.71 6.52
N LYS A 68 -27.04 -21.95 7.06
CA LYS A 68 -26.01 -22.28 8.04
C LYS A 68 -24.60 -22.06 7.48
N VAL A 69 -24.31 -22.65 6.32
CA VAL A 69 -23.01 -22.51 5.64
C VAL A 69 -22.72 -21.05 5.28
N GLY A 70 -23.75 -20.32 4.82
CA GLY A 70 -23.60 -18.89 4.49
C GLY A 70 -23.22 -18.04 5.70
N ILE A 71 -23.87 -18.26 6.85
CA ILE A 71 -23.55 -17.53 8.10
C ILE A 71 -22.15 -17.92 8.59
N GLU A 72 -21.78 -19.21 8.58
CA GLU A 72 -20.45 -19.65 9.00
C GLU A 72 -19.33 -19.03 8.15
N ASN A 73 -19.51 -18.90 6.84
CA ASN A 73 -18.52 -18.31 5.96
C ASN A 73 -18.51 -16.77 6.02
N LEU A 74 -19.66 -16.14 6.27
CA LEU A 74 -19.73 -14.71 6.52
C LEU A 74 -18.99 -14.35 7.81
N ASN A 75 -19.19 -15.11 8.89
CA ASN A 75 -18.48 -14.92 10.16
C ASN A 75 -16.98 -15.16 9.99
N TYR A 76 -16.60 -16.20 9.24
CA TYR A 76 -15.19 -16.46 8.91
C TYR A 76 -14.55 -15.27 8.17
N SER A 77 -15.24 -14.70 7.20
CA SER A 77 -14.72 -13.53 6.49
C SER A 77 -14.68 -12.29 7.37
N ALA A 78 -15.70 -12.06 8.21
CA ALA A 78 -15.77 -10.93 9.12
C ALA A 78 -14.64 -10.93 10.16
N SER A 79 -14.23 -12.12 10.64
CA SER A 79 -13.19 -12.26 11.68
C SER A 79 -11.82 -11.69 11.31
N PHE A 80 -11.57 -11.42 10.03
CA PHE A 80 -10.33 -10.78 9.56
C PHE A 80 -10.37 -9.24 9.58
N PHE A 81 -11.54 -8.62 9.84
CA PHE A 81 -11.77 -7.18 9.75
C PHE A 81 -12.37 -6.61 11.05
N GLU A 82 -12.25 -7.35 12.17
CA GLU A 82 -12.59 -6.83 13.49
C GLU A 82 -11.55 -5.76 13.87
N GLU A 83 -11.86 -4.48 13.60
CA GLU A 83 -11.11 -3.35 14.16
C GLU A 83 -11.31 -3.32 15.69
N GLU A 84 -10.28 -2.92 16.45
CA GLU A 84 -10.40 -2.48 17.84
C GLU A 84 -11.23 -1.19 17.91
N GLN A 85 -12.51 -1.28 17.61
CA GLN A 85 -13.44 -0.17 17.86
C GLN A 85 -13.55 0.03 19.37
N GLU A 86 -13.61 1.30 19.81
CA GLU A 86 -13.93 1.62 21.20
C GLU A 86 -15.21 0.88 21.61
N GLU A 87 -15.05 -0.14 22.45
CA GLU A 87 -16.15 -0.99 22.90
C GLU A 87 -17.29 -0.15 23.47
N ALA A 88 -18.46 -0.25 22.87
CA ALA A 88 -19.65 0.41 23.37
C ALA A 88 -19.89 -0.01 24.84
N LYS A 89 -20.48 0.89 25.64
CA LYS A 89 -20.77 0.61 27.06
C LYS A 89 -21.59 -0.68 27.24
N PHE A 90 -22.43 -1.01 26.26
CA PHE A 90 -23.24 -2.23 26.21
C PHE A 90 -22.37 -3.49 26.01
N ASP A 91 -21.37 -3.44 25.13
CA ASP A 91 -20.46 -4.56 24.86
C ASP A 91 -19.59 -4.85 26.08
N LYS A 92 -19.09 -3.80 26.77
CA LYS A 92 -18.38 -3.94 28.05
C LYS A 92 -19.23 -4.59 29.13
N TRP A 93 -20.53 -4.27 29.18
CA TRP A 93 -21.46 -4.91 30.11
C TRP A 93 -21.69 -6.38 29.76
N LEU A 94 -21.88 -6.73 28.49
CA LEU A 94 -22.04 -8.11 28.02
C LEU A 94 -20.79 -8.94 28.27
N LYS A 95 -19.60 -8.42 27.99
CA LYS A 95 -18.33 -9.10 28.31
C LYS A 95 -18.16 -9.39 29.81
N LYS A 96 -18.61 -8.44 30.66
CA LYS A 96 -18.57 -8.63 32.11
C LYS A 96 -19.52 -9.73 32.60
N VAL A 97 -20.68 -9.90 31.93
CA VAL A 97 -21.70 -10.89 32.32
C VAL A 97 -21.40 -12.28 31.74
N PHE A 98 -21.01 -12.38 30.49
CA PHE A 98 -20.89 -13.64 29.74
C PHE A 98 -19.45 -14.12 29.49
N LYS A 99 -18.43 -13.35 29.91
CA LYS A 99 -16.99 -13.69 29.79
C LYS A 99 -16.63 -14.21 28.38
N ASP A 100 -16.05 -15.41 28.29
CA ASP A 100 -15.55 -16.01 27.03
C ASP A 100 -16.66 -16.28 25.98
N LYS A 101 -17.95 -16.25 26.36
CA LYS A 101 -19.09 -16.42 25.46
C LYS A 101 -19.73 -15.08 25.03
N SER A 102 -19.13 -13.97 25.36
CA SER A 102 -19.69 -12.65 25.06
C SER A 102 -19.93 -12.43 23.58
N ASN A 103 -19.01 -12.84 22.72
CA ASN A 103 -19.12 -12.67 21.25
C ASN A 103 -20.25 -13.52 20.67
N ASP A 104 -20.42 -14.77 21.14
CA ASP A 104 -21.53 -15.63 20.73
C ASP A 104 -22.89 -15.03 21.14
N VAL A 105 -22.96 -14.42 22.33
CA VAL A 105 -24.18 -13.77 22.84
C VAL A 105 -24.49 -12.49 22.07
N ILE A 106 -23.49 -11.64 21.79
CA ILE A 106 -23.65 -10.45 20.96
C ILE A 106 -24.18 -10.84 19.57
N MET A 107 -23.59 -11.84 18.96
CA MET A 107 -23.99 -12.34 17.66
C MET A 107 -25.42 -12.93 17.68
N ALA A 108 -25.78 -13.67 18.72
CA ALA A 108 -27.15 -14.18 18.89
C ALA A 108 -28.18 -13.05 19.05
N ILE A 109 -27.86 -12.02 19.82
CA ILE A 109 -28.72 -10.83 20.00
C ILE A 109 -28.88 -10.09 18.67
N ALA A 110 -27.78 -9.86 17.94
CA ALA A 110 -27.81 -9.21 16.63
C ALA A 110 -28.66 -10.01 15.61
N LEU A 111 -28.55 -11.35 15.62
CA LEU A 111 -29.35 -12.22 14.78
C LEU A 111 -30.84 -12.14 15.12
N ILE A 112 -31.20 -12.17 16.41
CA ILE A 112 -32.60 -12.04 16.88
C ILE A 112 -33.16 -10.67 16.48
N PHE A 113 -32.39 -9.60 16.66
CA PHE A 113 -32.79 -8.25 16.28
C PHE A 113 -33.02 -8.14 14.74
N SER A 114 -32.08 -8.66 13.95
CA SER A 114 -32.17 -8.69 12.48
C SER A 114 -33.39 -9.50 11.99
N LEU A 115 -33.63 -10.65 12.63
CA LEU A 115 -34.81 -11.47 12.32
C LEU A 115 -36.11 -10.75 12.68
N GLY A 116 -36.15 -10.12 13.86
CA GLY A 116 -37.28 -9.31 14.31
C GLY A 116 -37.57 -8.14 13.36
N PHE A 117 -36.53 -7.42 12.94
CA PHE A 117 -36.64 -6.33 11.97
C PHE A 117 -37.12 -6.84 10.60
N SER A 118 -36.63 -7.99 10.14
CA SER A 118 -37.07 -8.60 8.89
C SER A 118 -38.55 -9.00 8.93
N VAL A 119 -39.02 -9.56 10.05
CA VAL A 119 -40.44 -9.88 10.24
C VAL A 119 -41.28 -8.59 10.26
N LEU A 120 -40.83 -7.56 10.93
CA LEU A 120 -41.50 -6.24 10.95
C LEU A 120 -41.64 -5.68 9.53
N LEU A 121 -40.54 -5.64 8.77
CA LEU A 121 -40.45 -4.99 7.48
C LEU A 121 -41.18 -5.78 6.37
N PHE A 122 -41.03 -7.11 6.33
CA PHE A 122 -41.50 -7.93 5.21
C PHE A 122 -42.81 -8.67 5.50
N PHE A 123 -43.24 -8.76 6.75
CA PHE A 123 -44.51 -9.41 7.11
C PHE A 123 -45.49 -8.45 7.75
N LEU A 124 -45.13 -7.74 8.80
CA LEU A 124 -46.06 -6.88 9.54
C LEU A 124 -46.42 -5.61 8.76
N LEU A 125 -45.44 -4.92 8.20
CA LEU A 125 -45.66 -3.66 7.46
C LEU A 125 -46.57 -3.85 6.22
N PRO A 126 -46.32 -4.81 5.31
CA PRO A 126 -47.24 -5.06 4.19
C PRO A 126 -48.65 -5.45 4.65
N THR A 127 -48.74 -6.28 5.69
CA THR A 127 -50.05 -6.69 6.25
C THR A 127 -50.80 -5.51 6.86
N PHE A 128 -50.12 -4.62 7.58
CA PHE A 128 -50.67 -3.40 8.16
C PHE A 128 -51.20 -2.46 7.07
N LEU A 129 -50.37 -2.18 6.06
CA LEU A 129 -50.73 -1.31 4.94
C LEU A 129 -51.91 -1.89 4.13
N SER A 130 -51.94 -3.20 3.87
CA SER A 130 -53.02 -3.84 3.15
C SER A 130 -54.34 -3.85 3.95
N ASN A 131 -54.28 -3.94 5.28
CA ASN A 131 -55.46 -3.88 6.12
C ASN A 131 -56.20 -2.52 6.02
N LEU A 132 -55.49 -1.43 5.69
CA LEU A 132 -56.14 -0.14 5.41
C LEU A 132 -57.09 -0.21 4.21
N LEU A 133 -56.81 -1.12 3.27
CA LEU A 133 -57.63 -1.31 2.07
C LEU A 133 -58.95 -2.03 2.31
N TYR A 134 -59.12 -2.73 3.46
CA TYR A 134 -60.43 -3.30 3.82
C TYR A 134 -61.51 -2.25 3.96
N LYS A 135 -61.12 -1.00 4.29
CA LYS A 135 -62.08 0.13 4.37
C LYS A 135 -62.67 0.50 2.98
N LEU A 136 -62.06 0.03 1.90
CA LEU A 136 -62.50 0.29 0.51
C LEU A 136 -63.43 -0.81 -0.05
N ASN A 137 -63.95 -1.72 0.81
CA ASN A 137 -64.83 -2.84 0.43
C ASN A 137 -64.26 -3.74 -0.71
N LEU A 138 -62.94 -3.85 -0.79
CA LEU A 138 -62.28 -4.74 -1.77
C LEU A 138 -62.42 -6.22 -1.37
N SER A 139 -62.42 -7.11 -2.36
CA SER A 139 -62.42 -8.54 -2.10
C SER A 139 -61.17 -8.96 -1.33
N ARG A 140 -61.29 -9.98 -0.47
CA ARG A 140 -60.14 -10.48 0.34
C ARG A 140 -59.01 -10.97 -0.56
N ILE A 141 -59.32 -11.60 -1.69
CA ILE A 141 -58.31 -12.04 -2.67
C ILE A 141 -57.53 -10.84 -3.21
N THR A 142 -58.23 -9.75 -3.57
CA THR A 142 -57.59 -8.51 -4.03
C THR A 142 -56.65 -7.93 -2.98
N VAL A 143 -57.08 -7.88 -1.70
CA VAL A 143 -56.26 -7.37 -0.60
C VAL A 143 -55.02 -8.23 -0.39
N ASN A 144 -55.13 -9.56 -0.46
CA ASN A 144 -53.97 -10.47 -0.33
C ASN A 144 -52.97 -10.34 -1.51
N ILE A 145 -53.48 -10.13 -2.75
CA ILE A 145 -52.63 -9.85 -3.92
C ILE A 145 -51.88 -8.52 -3.73
N VAL A 146 -52.58 -7.47 -3.32
CA VAL A 146 -51.97 -6.16 -3.04
C VAL A 146 -50.93 -6.25 -1.92
N GLU A 147 -51.21 -7.00 -0.85
CA GLU A 147 -50.25 -7.29 0.20
C GLU A 147 -48.98 -7.95 -0.35
N GLY A 148 -49.16 -8.94 -1.25
CA GLY A 148 -48.03 -9.61 -1.91
C GLY A 148 -47.21 -8.65 -2.78
N LEU A 149 -47.87 -7.78 -3.55
CA LEU A 149 -47.19 -6.76 -4.36
C LEU A 149 -46.47 -5.72 -3.50
N LEU A 150 -47.11 -5.26 -2.43
CA LEU A 150 -46.46 -4.36 -1.47
C LEU A 150 -45.16 -4.97 -0.88
N ARG A 151 -45.21 -6.27 -0.58
CA ARG A 151 -44.01 -6.99 -0.08
C ARG A 151 -42.86 -6.97 -1.10
N VAL A 152 -43.18 -7.19 -2.39
CA VAL A 152 -42.18 -7.10 -3.48
C VAL A 152 -41.62 -5.69 -3.58
N VAL A 153 -42.47 -4.65 -3.54
CA VAL A 153 -42.02 -3.25 -3.62
C VAL A 153 -41.12 -2.87 -2.42
N ILE A 154 -41.52 -3.24 -1.20
CA ILE A 154 -40.74 -2.99 0.02
C ILE A 154 -39.38 -3.72 -0.08
N PHE A 155 -39.37 -4.98 -0.56
CA PHE A 155 -38.13 -5.73 -0.73
C PHE A 155 -37.19 -5.08 -1.75
N LEU A 156 -37.69 -4.67 -2.92
CA LEU A 156 -36.89 -3.98 -3.93
C LEU A 156 -36.36 -2.65 -3.42
N GLY A 157 -37.19 -1.88 -2.71
CA GLY A 157 -36.79 -0.62 -2.07
C GLY A 157 -35.70 -0.83 -1.02
N TYR A 158 -35.81 -1.87 -0.21
CA TYR A 158 -34.80 -2.25 0.79
C TYR A 158 -33.47 -2.60 0.12
N ILE A 159 -33.47 -3.51 -0.86
CA ILE A 159 -32.25 -3.89 -1.59
C ILE A 159 -31.58 -2.67 -2.24
N TYR A 160 -32.37 -1.80 -2.86
CA TYR A 160 -31.85 -0.56 -3.45
C TYR A 160 -31.22 0.36 -2.42
N ALA A 161 -31.86 0.54 -1.26
CA ALA A 161 -31.36 1.40 -0.19
C ALA A 161 -30.06 0.86 0.43
N VAL A 162 -30.04 -0.44 0.76
CA VAL A 162 -28.88 -1.12 1.35
C VAL A 162 -27.71 -1.17 0.37
N GLY A 163 -27.99 -1.37 -0.93
CA GLY A 163 -26.96 -1.37 -1.98
C GLY A 163 -26.23 -0.04 -2.19
N LYS A 164 -26.69 1.05 -1.53
CA LYS A 164 -25.96 2.35 -1.50
C LYS A 164 -24.89 2.43 -0.41
N LEU A 165 -24.92 1.54 0.56
CA LEU A 165 -23.90 1.45 1.60
C LEU A 165 -22.61 0.91 0.97
N GLU A 166 -21.47 1.52 1.29
CA GLU A 166 -20.18 1.17 0.65
C GLU A 166 -19.80 -0.29 0.90
N ASP A 167 -19.97 -0.79 2.10
CA ASP A 167 -19.66 -2.18 2.45
C ASP A 167 -20.52 -3.17 1.65
N ILE A 168 -21.82 -2.89 1.53
CA ILE A 168 -22.74 -3.74 0.74
C ILE A 168 -22.46 -3.64 -0.76
N LYS A 169 -22.04 -2.46 -1.23
CA LYS A 169 -21.60 -2.27 -2.60
C LYS A 169 -20.40 -3.17 -2.93
N ARG A 170 -19.43 -3.27 -2.01
CA ARG A 170 -18.29 -4.18 -2.17
C ARG A 170 -18.73 -5.64 -2.22
N VAL A 171 -19.61 -6.07 -1.32
CA VAL A 171 -20.20 -7.42 -1.36
C VAL A 171 -20.91 -7.67 -2.70
N PHE A 172 -21.63 -6.68 -3.27
CA PHE A 172 -22.25 -6.82 -4.58
C PHE A 172 -21.25 -6.87 -5.74
N GLN A 173 -20.07 -6.27 -5.60
CA GLN A 173 -18.97 -6.43 -6.56
C GLN A 173 -18.38 -7.86 -6.49
N TYR A 174 -18.14 -8.40 -5.30
CA TYR A 174 -17.73 -9.80 -5.13
C TYR A 174 -18.76 -10.79 -5.68
N HIS A 175 -20.06 -10.49 -5.56
CA HIS A 175 -21.11 -11.27 -6.18
C HIS A 175 -21.04 -11.21 -7.73
N GLY A 176 -20.71 -10.04 -8.27
CA GLY A 176 -20.41 -9.92 -9.70
C GLY A 176 -19.18 -10.73 -10.13
N ALA A 177 -18.12 -10.74 -9.29
CA ALA A 177 -16.92 -11.52 -9.53
C ALA A 177 -17.19 -13.03 -9.54
N GLU A 178 -18.00 -13.52 -8.58
CA GLU A 178 -18.49 -14.89 -8.55
C GLU A 178 -19.10 -15.30 -9.90
N HIS A 179 -20.11 -14.56 -10.37
CA HIS A 179 -20.82 -14.86 -11.61
C HIS A 179 -19.91 -14.87 -12.83
N LYS A 180 -19.05 -13.85 -12.99
CA LYS A 180 -18.12 -13.76 -14.12
C LYS A 180 -17.14 -14.92 -14.13
N THR A 181 -16.65 -15.32 -12.95
CA THR A 181 -15.72 -16.44 -12.78
C THR A 181 -16.38 -17.79 -13.12
N ILE A 182 -17.63 -18.01 -12.65
CA ILE A 182 -18.40 -19.21 -13.01
C ILE A 182 -18.64 -19.28 -14.52
N PHE A 183 -19.02 -18.18 -15.18
CA PHE A 183 -19.17 -18.16 -16.63
C PHE A 183 -17.87 -18.42 -17.37
N CYS A 184 -16.73 -17.88 -16.91
CA CYS A 184 -15.42 -18.15 -17.47
C CYS A 184 -15.12 -19.65 -17.44
N TYR A 185 -15.36 -20.29 -16.31
CA TYR A 185 -15.17 -21.72 -16.09
C TYR A 185 -16.10 -22.59 -16.96
N GLU A 186 -17.39 -22.25 -17.03
CA GLU A 186 -18.39 -22.98 -17.84
C GLU A 186 -18.14 -22.88 -19.35
N ASN A 187 -17.48 -21.81 -19.79
CA ASN A 187 -17.07 -21.63 -21.18
C ASN A 187 -15.65 -22.18 -21.46
N GLU A 188 -15.08 -22.95 -20.51
CA GLU A 188 -13.78 -23.61 -20.65
C GLU A 188 -12.64 -22.64 -21.04
N LYS A 189 -12.73 -21.40 -20.57
CA LYS A 189 -11.67 -20.41 -20.73
C LYS A 189 -10.70 -20.51 -19.56
N GLU A 190 -9.45 -20.17 -19.83
CA GLU A 190 -8.43 -20.07 -18.78
C GLU A 190 -8.90 -19.10 -17.69
N LEU A 191 -8.81 -19.55 -16.43
CA LEU A 191 -9.26 -18.79 -15.26
C LEU A 191 -8.24 -17.71 -14.92
N THR A 192 -8.28 -16.62 -15.68
CA THR A 192 -7.54 -15.39 -15.40
C THR A 192 -8.51 -14.22 -15.20
N PRO A 193 -8.13 -13.18 -14.44
CA PRO A 193 -8.98 -12.01 -14.24
C PRO A 193 -9.40 -11.35 -15.56
N GLU A 194 -8.50 -11.28 -16.54
CA GLU A 194 -8.74 -10.66 -17.86
C GLU A 194 -9.78 -11.44 -18.66
N ASN A 195 -9.76 -12.76 -18.56
CA ASN A 195 -10.75 -13.61 -19.24
C ASN A 195 -12.10 -13.56 -18.51
N ALA A 196 -12.11 -13.63 -17.18
CA ALA A 196 -13.32 -13.55 -16.39
C ALA A 196 -14.02 -12.18 -16.56
N ALA A 197 -13.26 -11.09 -16.64
CA ALA A 197 -13.79 -9.74 -16.86
C ALA A 197 -14.66 -9.60 -18.12
N LYS A 198 -14.40 -10.39 -19.17
CA LYS A 198 -15.14 -10.34 -20.45
C LYS A 198 -16.56 -10.90 -20.35
N PHE A 199 -16.90 -11.65 -19.31
CA PHE A 199 -18.21 -12.27 -19.14
C PHE A 199 -19.21 -11.34 -18.44
N LYS A 200 -20.50 -11.66 -18.60
CA LYS A 200 -21.59 -10.92 -17.96
C LYS A 200 -21.71 -11.31 -16.48
N ARG A 201 -22.14 -10.35 -15.65
CA ARG A 201 -22.39 -10.55 -14.21
C ARG A 201 -23.76 -11.13 -13.86
N PHE A 202 -24.65 -11.38 -14.85
CA PHE A 202 -26.00 -11.88 -14.63
C PHE A 202 -26.05 -13.38 -14.90
N HIS A 203 -26.18 -14.20 -13.84
CA HIS A 203 -26.13 -15.65 -13.95
C HIS A 203 -27.52 -16.28 -13.67
N PRO A 204 -28.05 -17.14 -14.55
CA PRO A 204 -29.44 -17.66 -14.42
C PRO A 204 -29.64 -18.61 -13.22
N ARG A 205 -28.59 -19.18 -12.67
CA ARG A 205 -28.61 -20.11 -11.52
C ARG A 205 -28.27 -19.48 -10.19
N CYS A 206 -28.25 -18.15 -10.09
CA CYS A 206 -27.96 -17.45 -8.87
C CYS A 206 -29.07 -17.58 -7.82
N GLY A 207 -28.69 -17.53 -6.54
CA GLY A 207 -29.61 -17.53 -5.40
C GLY A 207 -30.63 -16.40 -5.39
N THR A 208 -30.38 -15.27 -6.09
CA THR A 208 -31.36 -14.18 -6.22
C THR A 208 -32.60 -14.60 -7.04
N ASN A 209 -32.45 -15.48 -8.02
CA ASN A 209 -33.59 -16.10 -8.71
C ASN A 209 -34.46 -16.93 -7.75
N PHE A 210 -33.82 -17.64 -6.80
CA PHE A 210 -34.53 -18.39 -5.78
C PHE A 210 -35.37 -17.46 -4.90
N MET A 211 -34.86 -16.33 -4.45
CA MET A 211 -35.60 -15.37 -3.63
C MET A 211 -36.85 -14.85 -4.36
N PHE A 212 -36.73 -14.53 -5.66
CA PHE A 212 -37.86 -14.07 -6.45
C PHE A 212 -38.95 -15.16 -6.59
N ILE A 213 -38.55 -16.40 -6.84
CA ILE A 213 -39.50 -17.52 -6.95
C ILE A 213 -40.17 -17.81 -5.62
N VAL A 214 -39.43 -17.72 -4.49
CA VAL A 214 -39.99 -17.82 -3.13
C VAL A 214 -41.07 -16.76 -2.91
N MET A 215 -40.86 -15.54 -3.38
CA MET A 215 -41.87 -14.48 -3.28
C MET A 215 -43.14 -14.83 -4.08
N ILE A 216 -43.00 -15.26 -5.33
CA ILE A 216 -44.15 -15.66 -6.16
C ILE A 216 -44.93 -16.83 -5.53
N VAL A 217 -44.23 -17.89 -5.13
CA VAL A 217 -44.85 -19.07 -4.50
C VAL A 217 -45.53 -18.70 -3.19
N SER A 218 -44.89 -17.81 -2.38
CA SER A 218 -45.47 -17.33 -1.12
C SER A 218 -46.74 -16.51 -1.36
N ILE A 219 -46.75 -15.62 -2.37
CA ILE A 219 -47.96 -14.87 -2.74
C ILE A 219 -49.07 -15.81 -3.13
N ALA A 220 -48.79 -16.79 -4.01
CA ALA A 220 -49.79 -17.76 -4.46
C ALA A 220 -50.37 -18.57 -3.28
N LEU A 221 -49.53 -19.12 -2.41
CA LEU A 221 -50.00 -19.93 -1.27
C LEU A 221 -50.72 -19.08 -0.23
N PHE A 222 -50.20 -17.89 0.11
CA PHE A 222 -50.79 -17.07 1.15
C PHE A 222 -52.10 -16.38 0.72
N THR A 223 -52.33 -16.23 -0.59
CA THR A 223 -53.59 -15.73 -1.13
C THR A 223 -54.74 -16.72 -0.92
N MET A 224 -54.39 -18.02 -0.84
CA MET A 224 -55.38 -19.09 -0.64
C MET A 224 -55.81 -19.29 0.81
N ILE A 225 -55.14 -18.61 1.77
CA ILE A 225 -55.34 -18.83 3.19
C ILE A 225 -56.07 -17.64 3.82
N GLU A 226 -57.21 -17.91 4.46
CA GLU A 226 -58.04 -16.91 5.13
C GLU A 226 -58.02 -17.08 6.64
N PHE A 227 -57.60 -16.02 7.36
CA PHE A 227 -57.68 -15.91 8.81
C PHE A 227 -58.21 -14.52 9.21
N GLN A 228 -59.11 -14.49 10.18
CA GLN A 228 -59.63 -13.23 10.75
C GLN A 228 -58.64 -12.55 11.69
N SER A 229 -57.83 -13.33 12.41
CA SER A 229 -56.81 -12.83 13.33
C SER A 229 -55.44 -12.66 12.66
N ILE A 230 -54.83 -11.51 12.87
CA ILE A 230 -53.51 -11.19 12.34
C ILE A 230 -52.42 -12.13 12.94
N TRP A 231 -52.57 -12.57 14.17
CA TRP A 231 -51.64 -13.46 14.84
C TRP A 231 -51.69 -14.88 14.26
N PHE A 232 -52.88 -15.42 13.95
CA PHE A 232 -53.00 -16.70 13.30
C PHE A 232 -52.51 -16.63 11.84
N LYS A 233 -52.74 -15.52 11.15
CA LYS A 233 -52.21 -15.27 9.81
C LYS A 233 -50.66 -15.30 9.82
N LEU A 234 -50.03 -14.66 10.81
CA LEU A 234 -48.59 -14.66 10.95
C LEU A 234 -48.03 -16.03 11.31
N LEU A 235 -48.64 -16.72 12.28
CA LEU A 235 -48.22 -18.08 12.70
C LEU A 235 -48.26 -19.07 11.53
N TYR A 236 -49.33 -19.08 10.78
CA TYR A 236 -49.46 -19.98 9.62
C TYR A 236 -48.47 -19.66 8.52
N ARG A 237 -48.17 -18.40 8.25
CA ARG A 237 -47.14 -18.01 7.29
C ARG A 237 -45.78 -18.53 7.68
N ILE A 238 -45.42 -18.45 8.95
CA ILE A 238 -44.15 -19.00 9.46
C ILE A 238 -44.13 -20.53 9.33
N LEU A 239 -45.20 -21.22 9.70
CA LEU A 239 -45.30 -22.66 9.59
C LEU A 239 -45.24 -23.17 8.13
N LEU A 240 -45.67 -22.37 7.17
CA LEU A 240 -45.62 -22.68 5.74
C LEU A 240 -44.28 -22.36 5.08
N LEU A 241 -43.35 -21.64 5.73
CA LEU A 241 -42.06 -21.31 5.13
C LEU A 241 -41.27 -22.53 4.62
N PRO A 242 -41.20 -23.66 5.33
CA PRO A 242 -40.53 -24.86 4.80
C PRO A 242 -41.18 -25.41 3.53
N LEU A 243 -42.54 -25.36 3.45
CA LEU A 243 -43.28 -25.75 2.26
C LEU A 243 -43.02 -24.82 1.07
N VAL A 244 -43.06 -23.50 1.31
CA VAL A 244 -42.73 -22.47 0.30
C VAL A 244 -41.31 -22.69 -0.22
N ALA A 245 -40.34 -22.87 0.66
CA ALA A 245 -38.96 -23.12 0.29
C ALA A 245 -38.81 -24.41 -0.53
N GLY A 246 -39.47 -25.48 -0.10
CA GLY A 246 -39.44 -26.76 -0.79
C GLY A 246 -40.02 -26.71 -2.19
N LEU A 247 -41.18 -26.10 -2.35
CA LEU A 247 -41.85 -25.93 -3.66
C LEU A 247 -41.01 -25.02 -4.58
N SER A 248 -40.48 -23.94 -4.06
CA SER A 248 -39.62 -23.02 -4.82
C SER A 248 -38.34 -23.71 -5.31
N TYR A 249 -37.74 -24.54 -4.49
CA TYR A 249 -36.55 -25.34 -4.85
C TYR A 249 -36.86 -26.31 -6.00
N GLU A 250 -38.00 -27.05 -5.91
CA GLU A 250 -38.38 -28.00 -6.96
C GLU A 250 -38.70 -27.27 -8.28
N LEU A 251 -39.33 -26.10 -8.20
CA LEU A 251 -39.64 -25.27 -9.37
C LEU A 251 -38.35 -24.80 -10.06
N ILE A 252 -37.37 -24.30 -9.33
CA ILE A 252 -36.07 -23.90 -9.87
C ILE A 252 -35.32 -25.07 -10.47
N LYS A 253 -35.31 -26.21 -9.79
CA LYS A 253 -34.69 -27.43 -10.30
C LYS A 253 -35.32 -27.91 -11.59
N TRP A 254 -36.65 -27.79 -11.71
CA TRP A 254 -37.37 -28.08 -12.94
C TRP A 254 -37.04 -27.07 -14.05
N MET A 255 -37.03 -25.78 -13.74
CA MET A 255 -36.64 -24.71 -14.68
C MET A 255 -35.19 -24.88 -15.17
N GLY A 256 -34.26 -25.25 -14.33
CA GLY A 256 -32.85 -25.49 -14.69
C GLY A 256 -32.63 -26.65 -15.66
N LYS A 257 -33.61 -27.59 -15.76
CA LYS A 257 -33.61 -28.71 -16.70
C LYS A 257 -34.36 -28.40 -18.00
N SER A 258 -35.22 -27.39 -17.98
CA SER A 258 -36.09 -27.01 -19.13
C SER A 258 -35.43 -25.88 -19.92
N GLU A 259 -35.29 -26.05 -21.22
CA GLU A 259 -34.78 -25.01 -22.15
C GLU A 259 -35.93 -24.26 -22.87
N GLY A 260 -37.18 -24.38 -22.38
CA GLY A 260 -38.35 -23.80 -22.99
C GLY A 260 -38.52 -22.29 -22.75
N ARG A 261 -39.31 -21.61 -23.60
CA ARG A 261 -39.65 -20.18 -23.46
C ARG A 261 -40.23 -19.83 -22.09
N PHE A 262 -40.99 -20.74 -21.48
CA PHE A 262 -41.59 -20.56 -20.16
C PHE A 262 -40.52 -20.43 -19.06
N SER A 263 -39.48 -21.28 -19.10
CA SER A 263 -38.33 -21.19 -18.15
C SER A 263 -37.63 -19.85 -18.29
N ALA A 264 -37.45 -19.35 -19.51
CA ALA A 264 -36.81 -18.04 -19.75
C ALA A 264 -37.64 -16.87 -19.20
N ILE A 265 -38.98 -16.91 -19.39
CA ILE A 265 -39.89 -15.88 -18.86
C ILE A 265 -39.87 -15.87 -17.33
N MET A 266 -39.89 -17.02 -16.70
CA MET A 266 -39.86 -17.14 -15.23
C MET A 266 -38.53 -16.74 -14.62
N ALA A 267 -37.40 -16.93 -15.34
CA ALA A 267 -36.08 -16.52 -14.90
C ALA A 267 -35.81 -15.00 -15.09
N TYR A 268 -36.50 -14.35 -16.03
CA TYR A 268 -36.26 -12.97 -16.41
C TYR A 268 -36.36 -11.97 -15.26
N PRO A 269 -37.39 -11.98 -14.38
CA PRO A 269 -37.44 -11.05 -13.26
C PRO A 269 -36.30 -11.22 -12.25
N GLY A 270 -35.88 -12.47 -12.02
CA GLY A 270 -34.72 -12.74 -11.16
C GLY A 270 -33.41 -12.24 -11.77
N LEU A 271 -33.22 -12.32 -13.09
CA LEU A 271 -32.08 -11.70 -13.78
C LEU A 271 -32.12 -10.18 -13.67
N LYS A 272 -33.32 -9.57 -13.72
CA LYS A 272 -33.48 -8.13 -13.49
C LYS A 272 -33.14 -7.72 -12.03
N LEU A 273 -33.49 -8.57 -11.07
CA LEU A 273 -33.10 -8.33 -9.65
C LEU A 273 -31.59 -8.32 -9.47
N GLN A 274 -30.84 -9.09 -10.28
CA GLN A 274 -29.38 -9.08 -10.22
C GLN A 274 -28.76 -7.73 -10.62
N GLU A 275 -29.47 -6.88 -11.37
CA GLU A 275 -29.01 -5.51 -11.63
C GLU A 275 -28.83 -4.68 -10.34
N LEU A 276 -29.62 -5.00 -9.30
CA LEU A 276 -29.56 -4.38 -7.98
C LEU A 276 -28.60 -5.09 -7.01
N THR A 277 -28.40 -6.39 -7.17
CA THR A 277 -27.67 -7.24 -6.21
C THR A 277 -26.27 -7.64 -6.70
N THR A 278 -25.85 -7.21 -7.90
CA THR A 278 -24.51 -7.43 -8.44
C THR A 278 -23.96 -6.12 -8.99
N MET A 279 -22.67 -5.88 -8.78
CA MET A 279 -21.96 -4.74 -9.37
C MET A 279 -20.74 -5.20 -10.15
N GLU A 280 -20.16 -4.31 -10.95
CA GLU A 280 -18.97 -4.62 -11.73
C GLU A 280 -17.76 -4.78 -10.80
N PRO A 281 -17.10 -5.96 -10.79
CA PRO A 281 -15.95 -6.21 -9.96
C PRO A 281 -14.68 -5.63 -10.57
N ASP A 282 -13.72 -5.30 -9.73
CA ASP A 282 -12.36 -5.02 -10.15
C ASP A 282 -11.52 -6.31 -10.36
N THR A 283 -10.31 -6.14 -10.89
CA THR A 283 -9.39 -7.26 -11.19
C THR A 283 -9.01 -8.04 -9.94
N SER A 284 -8.87 -7.35 -8.80
CA SER A 284 -8.48 -7.97 -7.54
C SER A 284 -9.60 -8.86 -6.98
N GLN A 285 -10.83 -8.44 -7.12
CA GLN A 285 -12.02 -9.20 -6.71
C GLN A 285 -12.24 -10.44 -7.61
N LEU A 286 -11.97 -10.32 -8.92
CA LEU A 286 -11.97 -11.45 -9.83
C LEU A 286 -10.91 -12.49 -9.46
N GLN A 287 -9.72 -12.06 -9.04
CA GLN A 287 -8.67 -12.97 -8.57
C GLN A 287 -9.12 -13.79 -7.37
N VAL A 288 -9.76 -13.17 -6.37
CA VAL A 288 -10.29 -13.87 -5.19
C VAL A 288 -11.34 -14.91 -5.59
N ALA A 289 -12.26 -14.55 -6.49
CA ALA A 289 -13.29 -15.48 -6.98
C ALA A 289 -12.68 -16.67 -7.76
N ILE A 290 -11.62 -16.43 -8.55
CA ILE A 290 -10.88 -17.48 -9.26
C ILE A 290 -10.19 -18.42 -8.27
N VAL A 291 -9.55 -17.91 -7.24
CA VAL A 291 -8.91 -18.71 -6.18
C VAL A 291 -9.94 -19.57 -5.46
N ALA A 292 -11.08 -18.99 -5.06
CA ALA A 292 -12.17 -19.73 -4.43
C ALA A 292 -12.69 -20.87 -5.33
N LEU A 293 -12.88 -20.60 -6.62
CA LEU A 293 -13.34 -21.60 -7.58
C LEU A 293 -12.33 -22.72 -7.77
N LYS A 294 -11.04 -22.39 -7.99
CA LYS A 294 -9.98 -23.38 -8.14
C LYS A 294 -9.87 -24.28 -6.92
N ALA A 295 -9.91 -23.69 -5.72
CA ALA A 295 -9.88 -24.42 -4.46
C ALA A 295 -11.10 -25.37 -4.30
N ALA A 296 -12.32 -24.91 -4.64
CA ALA A 296 -13.53 -25.71 -4.56
C ALA A 296 -13.55 -26.89 -5.56
N GLU A 297 -12.93 -26.73 -6.72
CA GLU A 297 -12.79 -27.76 -7.76
C GLU A 297 -11.52 -28.62 -7.56
N GLY A 298 -10.64 -28.29 -6.61
CA GLY A 298 -9.40 -29.00 -6.32
C GLY A 298 -8.30 -28.75 -7.37
N MET A 299 -8.37 -27.64 -8.05
CA MET A 299 -7.32 -27.16 -8.97
C MET A 299 -6.19 -26.49 -8.18
N ASP A 300 -5.01 -26.43 -8.78
CA ASP A 300 -3.89 -25.68 -8.20
C ASP A 300 -4.15 -24.16 -8.25
N TYR A 301 -4.09 -23.53 -7.08
CA TYR A 301 -4.21 -22.09 -6.88
C TYR A 301 -3.01 -21.50 -6.12
N SER A 302 -1.97 -22.32 -5.91
CA SER A 302 -0.81 -21.95 -5.09
C SER A 302 -0.06 -20.76 -5.66
N ARG A 303 -0.06 -20.60 -6.98
CA ARG A 303 0.57 -19.46 -7.66
C ARG A 303 -0.15 -18.15 -7.34
N GLU A 304 -1.48 -18.14 -7.44
CA GLU A 304 -2.30 -16.96 -7.20
C GLU A 304 -2.24 -16.52 -5.74
N VAL A 305 -2.22 -17.47 -4.81
CA VAL A 305 -2.08 -17.20 -3.38
C VAL A 305 -0.67 -16.68 -3.04
N LYS A 306 0.38 -17.24 -3.67
CA LYS A 306 1.75 -16.74 -3.49
C LYS A 306 1.91 -15.31 -4.00
N ILE A 307 1.34 -15.00 -5.17
CA ILE A 307 1.32 -13.65 -5.74
C ILE A 307 0.58 -12.69 -4.80
N SER A 308 -0.50 -13.15 -4.17
CA SER A 308 -1.32 -12.34 -3.26
C SER A 308 -0.75 -12.22 -1.84
N LYS A 309 0.01 -13.23 -1.36
CA LYS A 309 0.69 -13.24 -0.03
C LYS A 309 1.92 -12.32 0.03
N GLY A 310 1.81 -11.12 -0.46
CA GLY A 310 2.81 -10.09 -0.22
C GLY A 310 3.61 -9.62 -1.41
N GLY A 311 3.10 -9.78 -2.62
CA GLY A 311 3.71 -9.15 -3.78
C GLY A 311 2.92 -7.98 -4.28
N MET A 312 3.44 -6.78 -4.13
CA MET A 312 3.08 -5.65 -4.98
C MET A 312 3.96 -5.69 -6.22
N THR A 313 3.42 -5.28 -7.38
CA THR A 313 4.27 -5.11 -8.56
C THR A 313 5.21 -3.91 -8.37
N ILE A 314 6.31 -3.87 -9.12
CA ILE A 314 7.19 -2.69 -9.17
C ILE A 314 6.36 -1.44 -9.49
N GLY A 315 5.41 -1.54 -10.43
CA GLY A 315 4.51 -0.45 -10.80
C GLY A 315 3.63 0.05 -9.65
N ASP A 316 3.05 -0.87 -8.88
CA ASP A 316 2.23 -0.54 -7.71
C ASP A 316 3.04 0.12 -6.61
N LEU A 317 4.25 -0.41 -6.34
CA LEU A 317 5.18 0.16 -5.35
C LEU A 317 5.58 1.58 -5.72
N LEU A 318 5.96 1.82 -6.98
CA LEU A 318 6.29 3.16 -7.46
C LEU A 318 5.11 4.12 -7.31
N ASN A 319 3.91 3.70 -7.69
CA ASN A 319 2.72 4.53 -7.55
C ASN A 319 2.48 4.90 -6.09
N LYS A 320 2.54 3.93 -5.18
CA LYS A 320 2.37 4.14 -3.74
C LYS A 320 3.46 5.03 -3.15
N GLY A 321 4.73 4.81 -3.53
CA GLY A 321 5.85 5.65 -3.14
C GLY A 321 5.68 7.09 -3.62
N ASN A 322 5.36 7.26 -4.91
CA ASN A 322 5.13 8.56 -5.53
C ASN A 322 4.00 9.34 -4.85
N GLU A 323 2.86 8.69 -4.59
CA GLU A 323 1.75 9.32 -3.87
C GLU A 323 2.13 9.75 -2.45
N THR A 324 2.88 8.90 -1.74
CA THR A 324 3.32 9.18 -0.37
C THR A 324 4.26 10.38 -0.33
N LEU A 325 5.28 10.41 -1.20
CA LEU A 325 6.25 11.49 -1.24
C LEU A 325 5.66 12.80 -1.80
N LYS A 326 4.76 12.71 -2.77
CA LYS A 326 4.05 13.88 -3.31
C LYS A 326 3.16 14.55 -2.25
N LYS A 327 2.45 13.76 -1.43
CA LYS A 327 1.65 14.28 -0.30
C LYS A 327 2.52 14.95 0.78
N ALA A 328 3.78 14.56 0.88
CA ALA A 328 4.78 15.14 1.78
C ALA A 328 5.53 16.33 1.16
N GLU A 329 5.07 16.83 0.00
CA GLU A 329 5.67 17.98 -0.70
C GLU A 329 7.17 17.77 -0.96
N ILE A 330 7.53 16.59 -1.49
CA ILE A 330 8.88 16.29 -1.98
C ILE A 330 8.90 16.56 -3.49
N ASP A 331 9.64 17.56 -3.94
CA ASP A 331 9.70 17.94 -5.36
C ASP A 331 10.22 16.82 -6.25
N SER A 332 11.24 16.09 -5.77
CA SER A 332 11.88 14.97 -6.48
C SER A 332 11.16 13.62 -6.32
N TYR A 333 9.88 13.60 -5.89
CA TYR A 333 9.16 12.39 -5.49
C TYR A 333 9.25 11.22 -6.48
N LEU A 334 9.19 11.50 -7.79
CA LEU A 334 9.29 10.46 -8.84
C LEU A 334 10.68 9.82 -8.88
N LEU A 335 11.71 10.65 -8.85
CA LEU A 335 13.10 10.20 -8.91
C LEU A 335 13.49 9.47 -7.61
N ASP A 336 13.13 10.03 -6.47
CA ASP A 336 13.46 9.48 -5.16
C ASP A 336 12.84 8.09 -4.98
N ALA A 337 11.56 7.90 -5.34
CA ALA A 337 10.91 6.59 -5.26
C ALA A 337 11.58 5.55 -6.18
N GLN A 338 11.99 5.95 -7.40
CA GLN A 338 12.70 5.06 -8.33
C GLN A 338 14.07 4.65 -7.78
N LEU A 339 14.86 5.59 -7.27
CA LEU A 339 16.18 5.33 -6.71
C LEU A 339 16.10 4.44 -5.46
N ILE A 340 15.16 4.72 -4.56
CA ILE A 340 14.94 3.92 -3.36
C ILE A 340 14.54 2.49 -3.73
N LEU A 341 13.63 2.31 -4.71
CA LEU A 341 13.22 0.97 -5.14
C LEU A 341 14.37 0.23 -5.85
N ALA A 342 15.15 0.92 -6.67
CA ALA A 342 16.35 0.36 -7.31
C ALA A 342 17.34 -0.17 -6.25
N LYS A 343 17.62 0.61 -5.21
CA LYS A 343 18.46 0.17 -4.07
C LYS A 343 17.89 -1.06 -3.37
N VAL A 344 16.58 -1.06 -3.07
CA VAL A 344 15.93 -2.18 -2.37
C VAL A 344 16.03 -3.47 -3.17
N LEU A 345 15.87 -3.39 -4.49
CA LEU A 345 15.95 -4.52 -5.40
C LEU A 345 17.38 -4.90 -5.79
N ASN A 346 18.38 -4.09 -5.42
CA ASN A 346 19.76 -4.21 -5.89
C ASN A 346 19.83 -4.25 -7.42
N LYS A 347 19.11 -3.35 -8.07
CA LYS A 347 19.02 -3.17 -9.53
C LYS A 347 19.25 -1.71 -9.87
N ASP A 348 19.46 -1.44 -11.17
CA ASP A 348 19.53 -0.06 -11.65
C ASP A 348 18.14 0.58 -11.81
N LYS A 349 18.12 1.90 -11.97
CA LYS A 349 16.88 2.67 -12.17
C LYS A 349 16.16 2.24 -13.46
N LEU A 350 16.87 1.88 -14.51
CA LEU A 350 16.29 1.47 -15.79
C LEU A 350 15.48 0.17 -15.62
N TYR A 351 16.02 -0.78 -14.85
CA TYR A 351 15.30 -2.01 -14.52
C TYR A 351 13.93 -1.74 -13.86
N VAL A 352 13.90 -0.85 -12.88
CA VAL A 352 12.68 -0.49 -12.15
C VAL A 352 11.64 0.17 -13.08
N ILE A 353 12.07 0.94 -14.07
CA ILE A 353 11.18 1.59 -15.03
C ILE A 353 10.62 0.60 -16.05
N THR A 354 11.41 -0.38 -16.50
CA THR A 354 11.07 -1.30 -17.59
C THR A 354 10.32 -2.55 -17.12
N ASN A 355 10.48 -3.00 -15.86
CA ASN A 355 9.92 -4.24 -15.33
C ASN A 355 8.74 -4.03 -14.38
N ARG A 356 7.85 -3.10 -14.72
CA ARG A 356 6.75 -2.65 -13.84
C ARG A 356 5.78 -3.73 -13.41
N GLU A 357 5.63 -4.80 -14.18
CA GLU A 357 4.72 -5.92 -13.90
C GLU A 357 5.38 -7.01 -13.02
N GLU A 358 6.66 -6.88 -12.71
CA GLU A 358 7.35 -7.83 -11.84
C GLU A 358 6.84 -7.71 -10.40
N VAL A 359 6.52 -8.84 -9.79
CA VAL A 359 6.00 -8.94 -8.43
C VAL A 359 7.16 -9.05 -7.44
N ILE A 360 7.14 -8.21 -6.42
CA ILE A 360 8.18 -8.09 -5.41
C ILE A 360 7.77 -8.78 -4.11
N GLU A 361 8.69 -9.50 -3.48
CA GLU A 361 8.46 -10.20 -2.22
C GLU A 361 8.11 -9.23 -1.07
N LYS A 362 7.24 -9.67 -0.16
CA LYS A 362 6.75 -8.86 0.98
C LYS A 362 7.86 -8.19 1.79
N ALA A 363 8.95 -8.89 2.06
CA ALA A 363 10.09 -8.34 2.82
C ALA A 363 10.72 -7.13 2.12
N LEU A 364 10.83 -7.15 0.78
CA LEU A 364 11.35 -6.03 -0.01
C LEU A 364 10.32 -4.89 -0.11
N VAL A 365 9.02 -5.22 -0.15
CA VAL A 365 7.93 -4.22 -0.07
C VAL A 365 8.01 -3.46 1.25
N GLU A 366 8.13 -4.16 2.37
CA GLU A 366 8.25 -3.55 3.70
C GLU A 366 9.50 -2.68 3.80
N LYS A 367 10.65 -3.14 3.29
CA LYS A 367 11.89 -2.38 3.25
C LYS A 367 11.76 -1.10 2.40
N PHE A 368 11.13 -1.20 1.23
CA PHE A 368 10.85 -0.04 0.39
C PHE A 368 9.97 0.98 1.10
N MET A 369 8.87 0.54 1.70
CA MET A 369 7.95 1.42 2.42
C MET A 369 8.60 2.06 3.64
N HIS A 370 9.50 1.35 4.33
CA HIS A 370 10.31 1.92 5.41
C HIS A 370 11.17 3.09 4.90
N TYR A 371 11.88 2.92 3.80
CA TYR A 371 12.70 3.98 3.21
C TYR A 371 11.87 5.14 2.65
N ILE A 372 10.70 4.86 2.06
CA ILE A 372 9.75 5.90 1.64
C ILE A 372 9.26 6.73 2.83
N ASN A 373 9.01 6.10 3.99
CA ASN A 373 8.63 6.84 5.19
C ASN A 373 9.77 7.71 5.73
N LEU A 374 11.01 7.23 5.73
CA LEU A 374 12.16 8.07 6.07
C LEU A 374 12.26 9.29 5.15
N ARG A 375 12.07 9.10 3.84
CA ARG A 375 12.08 10.21 2.87
C ARG A 375 10.89 11.15 3.03
N LYS A 376 9.71 10.61 3.33
CA LYS A 376 8.52 11.39 3.70
C LYS A 376 8.80 12.33 4.87
N ASP A 377 9.56 11.87 5.86
CA ASP A 377 9.97 12.65 7.02
C ASP A 377 11.18 13.58 6.71
N LYS A 378 11.41 13.86 5.40
CA LYS A 378 12.44 14.77 4.85
C LYS A 378 13.89 14.27 4.97
N MET A 379 14.15 13.00 5.34
CA MET A 379 15.52 12.48 5.29
C MET A 379 16.07 12.59 3.85
N PRO A 380 17.28 13.14 3.65
CA PRO A 380 17.90 13.22 2.32
C PRO A 380 17.98 11.86 1.65
N VAL A 381 17.57 11.78 0.38
CA VAL A 381 17.60 10.51 -0.37
C VAL A 381 19.01 9.92 -0.43
N LYS A 382 20.05 10.75 -0.49
CA LYS A 382 21.46 10.33 -0.49
C LYS A 382 21.83 9.56 0.78
N TYR A 383 21.34 9.94 1.95
CA TYR A 383 21.55 9.18 3.20
C TYR A 383 20.79 7.85 3.20
N ILE A 384 19.56 7.81 2.63
CA ILE A 384 18.81 6.56 2.47
C ILE A 384 19.53 5.61 1.52
N LEU A 385 20.10 6.15 0.44
CA LEU A 385 20.91 5.39 -0.52
C LEU A 385 22.30 5.01 0.02
N GLU A 386 22.80 5.75 1.02
CA GLU A 386 24.16 5.65 1.53
C GLU A 386 25.22 5.86 0.43
N GLU A 387 24.88 6.64 -0.59
CA GLU A 387 25.72 6.85 -1.77
C GLU A 387 25.50 8.25 -2.35
N CYS A 388 26.60 8.88 -2.77
CA CYS A 388 26.60 10.18 -3.42
C CYS A 388 27.67 10.18 -4.52
N GLU A 389 27.28 10.49 -5.74
CA GLU A 389 28.23 10.76 -6.82
C GLU A 389 28.85 12.13 -6.62
N PHE A 390 30.18 12.23 -6.79
CA PHE A 390 30.96 13.46 -6.74
C PHE A 390 32.19 13.31 -7.64
N MET A 391 32.41 14.22 -8.59
CA MET A 391 33.50 14.17 -9.59
C MET A 391 33.57 12.84 -10.36
N GLY A 392 32.42 12.20 -10.62
CA GLY A 392 32.34 10.88 -11.27
C GLY A 392 32.71 9.70 -10.36
N LEU A 393 32.87 9.91 -9.05
CA LEU A 393 33.17 8.89 -8.06
C LEU A 393 31.94 8.59 -7.20
N ASP A 394 31.66 7.31 -6.98
CA ASP A 394 30.62 6.87 -6.08
C ASP A 394 31.13 6.81 -4.65
N LEU A 395 30.81 7.81 -3.84
CA LEU A 395 31.20 7.92 -2.44
C LEU A 395 30.14 7.33 -1.53
N TYR A 396 30.58 6.57 -0.51
CA TYR A 396 29.74 6.20 0.62
C TYR A 396 29.52 7.41 1.52
N ILE A 397 28.26 7.62 1.92
CA ILE A 397 27.88 8.65 2.92
C ILE A 397 26.85 8.10 3.89
N LYS A 398 26.78 8.71 5.07
CA LYS A 398 25.74 8.44 6.08
C LYS A 398 25.44 9.69 6.90
N PRO A 399 24.33 9.72 7.68
CA PRO A 399 24.09 10.81 8.62
C PRO A 399 25.31 11.06 9.53
N GLY A 400 25.68 12.32 9.66
CA GLY A 400 26.83 12.74 10.44
C GLY A 400 28.03 13.31 9.64
N VAL A 401 27.96 13.23 8.29
CA VAL A 401 28.86 13.98 7.38
C VAL A 401 28.04 14.81 6.41
N LEU A 402 28.60 15.93 5.96
CA LEU A 402 27.96 16.76 4.91
C LEU A 402 27.80 15.94 3.62
N ILE A 403 26.65 16.06 2.97
CA ILE A 403 26.44 15.49 1.63
C ILE A 403 27.26 16.33 0.62
N PRO A 404 28.20 15.76 -0.13
CA PRO A 404 28.95 16.49 -1.16
C PRO A 404 28.02 17.24 -2.12
N ARG A 405 28.35 18.51 -2.35
CA ARG A 405 27.57 19.40 -3.23
C ARG A 405 28.21 19.50 -4.61
N PRO A 406 27.44 19.58 -5.70
CA PRO A 406 28.00 19.80 -7.03
C PRO A 406 28.84 21.07 -7.15
N ASP A 407 28.47 22.14 -6.42
CA ASP A 407 29.22 23.40 -6.44
C ASP A 407 30.66 23.26 -5.89
N THR A 408 30.90 22.28 -4.99
CA THR A 408 32.22 21.97 -4.46
C THR A 408 33.18 21.39 -5.52
N GLU A 409 32.65 20.86 -6.62
CA GLU A 409 33.48 20.36 -7.72
C GLU A 409 34.34 21.46 -8.35
N ILE A 410 33.88 22.71 -8.34
CA ILE A 410 34.65 23.89 -8.82
C ILE A 410 35.91 24.12 -7.98
N LEU A 411 35.82 23.92 -6.68
CA LEU A 411 36.99 23.99 -5.79
C LEU A 411 38.02 22.92 -6.15
N VAL A 412 37.55 21.67 -6.40
CA VAL A 412 38.43 20.55 -6.80
C VAL A 412 39.10 20.83 -8.13
N GLU A 413 38.34 21.28 -9.14
CA GLU A 413 38.86 21.62 -10.47
C GLU A 413 39.95 22.72 -10.39
N ALA A 414 39.67 23.81 -9.66
CA ALA A 414 40.59 24.93 -9.47
C ALA A 414 41.90 24.51 -8.80
N VAL A 415 41.81 23.63 -7.79
CA VAL A 415 42.97 23.12 -7.07
C VAL A 415 43.77 22.15 -7.96
N ILE A 416 43.10 21.29 -8.73
CA ILE A 416 43.79 20.36 -9.67
C ILE A 416 44.55 21.13 -10.75
N GLU A 417 44.01 22.24 -11.25
CA GLU A 417 44.71 23.10 -12.22
C GLU A 417 46.04 23.64 -11.64
N ASP A 418 46.00 24.21 -10.42
CA ASP A 418 47.21 24.70 -9.74
C ASP A 418 48.21 23.56 -9.39
N ILE A 419 47.73 22.39 -8.96
CA ILE A 419 48.55 21.22 -8.70
C ILE A 419 49.33 20.81 -9.95
N LYS A 420 48.69 20.74 -11.10
CA LYS A 420 49.32 20.39 -12.36
C LYS A 420 50.32 21.43 -12.86
N ASP A 421 49.96 22.71 -12.69
CA ASP A 421 50.77 23.83 -13.17
C ASP A 421 52.04 24.02 -12.31
N LYS A 422 51.94 23.92 -11.00
CA LYS A 422 53.03 24.12 -10.04
C LYS A 422 53.79 22.85 -9.65
N GLY A 423 53.27 21.67 -9.99
CA GLY A 423 53.88 20.38 -9.66
C GLY A 423 53.73 20.02 -8.16
N TYR A 424 52.67 20.43 -7.52
CA TYR A 424 52.42 20.17 -6.11
C TYR A 424 52.14 18.67 -5.84
N THR A 425 52.57 18.17 -4.68
CA THR A 425 52.50 16.74 -4.35
C THR A 425 51.92 16.44 -2.96
N LYS A 426 51.99 17.37 -2.03
CA LYS A 426 51.55 17.21 -0.64
C LYS A 426 50.30 18.06 -0.38
N ILE A 427 49.17 17.42 -0.28
CA ILE A 427 47.85 18.05 -0.20
C ILE A 427 47.23 17.80 1.17
N CYS A 428 46.55 18.78 1.73
CA CYS A 428 45.70 18.66 2.91
C CYS A 428 44.27 19.03 2.55
N ASP A 429 43.33 18.09 2.71
CA ASP A 429 41.87 18.31 2.66
C ASP A 429 41.40 18.51 4.10
N LEU A 430 41.05 19.74 4.45
CA LEU A 430 40.68 20.15 5.81
C LEU A 430 39.16 20.32 5.92
N CYS A 431 38.59 19.87 7.04
CA CYS A 431 37.13 19.68 7.22
C CYS A 431 36.60 18.71 6.19
N SER A 432 37.28 17.59 6.02
CA SER A 432 37.15 16.69 4.87
C SER A 432 35.80 15.96 4.80
N GLY A 433 35.07 15.85 5.91
CA GLY A 433 33.74 15.21 5.97
C GLY A 433 33.75 13.80 5.40
N SER A 434 33.18 13.62 4.22
CA SER A 434 33.19 12.33 3.49
C SER A 434 34.52 12.02 2.79
N GLY A 435 35.48 12.96 2.79
CA GLY A 435 36.71 12.89 2.01
C GLY A 435 36.54 13.28 0.54
N ALA A 436 35.41 13.86 0.18
CA ALA A 436 35.07 14.09 -1.22
C ALA A 436 36.13 14.86 -2.00
N ILE A 437 36.66 15.95 -1.44
CA ILE A 437 37.66 16.81 -2.08
C ILE A 437 38.99 16.07 -2.21
N GLY A 438 39.57 15.58 -1.09
CA GLY A 438 40.87 14.94 -1.07
C GLY A 438 40.91 13.65 -1.89
N ILE A 439 39.87 12.84 -1.80
CA ILE A 439 39.74 11.60 -2.57
C ILE A 439 39.59 11.90 -4.07
N ALA A 440 38.82 12.92 -4.46
CA ALA A 440 38.69 13.30 -5.86
C ALA A 440 40.01 13.80 -6.43
N ILE A 441 40.75 14.64 -5.70
CA ILE A 441 42.10 15.10 -6.10
C ILE A 441 43.03 13.91 -6.30
N ALA A 442 43.10 12.97 -5.34
CA ALA A 442 43.96 11.80 -5.43
C ALA A 442 43.53 10.84 -6.57
N SER A 443 42.26 10.77 -6.89
CA SER A 443 41.76 9.92 -8.00
C SER A 443 42.11 10.51 -9.37
N LEU A 444 42.08 11.84 -9.50
CA LEU A 444 42.28 12.54 -10.77
C LEU A 444 43.73 12.97 -11.02
N VAL A 445 44.56 12.93 -9.99
CA VAL A 445 46.02 13.26 -10.08
C VAL A 445 46.85 12.13 -9.47
N ASN A 446 47.71 11.53 -10.29
CA ASN A 446 48.45 10.30 -9.88
C ASN A 446 49.57 10.49 -8.86
N ASN A 447 50.24 11.64 -8.85
CA ASN A 447 51.47 11.86 -8.09
C ASN A 447 51.28 12.74 -6.85
N VAL A 448 50.13 12.63 -6.18
CA VAL A 448 49.82 13.37 -4.97
C VAL A 448 49.61 12.45 -3.77
N GLU A 449 50.05 12.91 -2.61
CA GLU A 449 49.70 12.35 -1.32
C GLU A 449 48.77 13.32 -0.59
N VAL A 450 47.67 12.80 -0.06
CA VAL A 450 46.59 13.60 0.53
C VAL A 450 46.39 13.18 1.98
N ASP A 451 46.41 14.13 2.89
CA ASP A 451 45.91 13.98 4.25
C ASP A 451 44.50 14.59 4.31
N CYS A 452 43.50 13.78 4.64
CA CYS A 452 42.15 14.24 4.96
C CYS A 452 42.05 14.44 6.48
N LEU A 453 41.68 15.64 6.89
CA LEU A 453 41.58 16.00 8.31
C LEU A 453 40.16 16.39 8.67
N ASP A 454 39.65 15.84 9.76
CA ASP A 454 38.36 16.22 10.33
C ASP A 454 38.33 15.96 11.83
N ILE A 455 37.47 16.68 12.56
CA ILE A 455 37.31 16.52 14.01
C ILE A 455 36.31 15.39 14.34
N SER A 456 35.52 14.95 13.39
CA SER A 456 34.40 14.01 13.58
C SER A 456 34.85 12.55 13.46
N PRO A 457 34.61 11.70 14.47
CA PRO A 457 34.83 10.25 14.34
C PRO A 457 33.93 9.59 13.28
N ILE A 458 32.79 10.21 12.96
CA ILE A 458 31.91 9.73 11.88
C ILE A 458 32.55 10.02 10.52
N ALA A 459 33.18 11.18 10.38
CA ALA A 459 33.95 11.52 9.18
C ALA A 459 35.14 10.55 8.98
N GLU A 460 35.82 10.13 10.06
CA GLU A 460 36.85 9.08 10.01
C GLU A 460 36.32 7.79 9.38
N GLU A 461 35.20 7.26 9.91
CA GLU A 461 34.60 6.03 9.41
C GLU A 461 34.23 6.12 7.92
N VAL A 462 33.60 7.22 7.51
CA VAL A 462 33.17 7.45 6.14
C VAL A 462 34.36 7.61 5.20
N ASN A 463 35.33 8.41 5.59
CA ASN A 463 36.55 8.70 4.83
C ASN A 463 37.36 7.42 4.58
N VAL A 464 37.65 6.67 5.66
CA VAL A 464 38.39 5.41 5.58
C VAL A 464 37.68 4.42 4.65
N ARG A 465 36.37 4.30 4.75
CA ARG A 465 35.58 3.42 3.88
C ARG A 465 35.67 3.86 2.42
N ASN A 466 35.62 5.15 2.12
CA ASN A 466 35.77 5.67 0.76
C ASN A 466 37.16 5.46 0.20
N ILE A 467 38.20 5.70 1.00
CA ILE A 467 39.61 5.45 0.65
C ILE A 467 39.81 3.96 0.28
N GLU A 468 39.23 3.06 1.08
CA GLU A 468 39.28 1.62 0.83
C GLU A 468 38.52 1.22 -0.44
N LYS A 469 37.27 1.70 -0.58
CA LYS A 469 36.39 1.43 -1.74
C LYS A 469 37.08 1.81 -3.05
N LEU A 470 37.82 2.90 -3.07
CA LEU A 470 38.46 3.45 -4.27
C LEU A 470 39.93 3.02 -4.42
N GLY A 471 40.48 2.20 -3.51
CA GLY A 471 41.84 1.67 -3.61
C GLY A 471 42.95 2.70 -3.41
N LEU A 472 42.70 3.76 -2.63
CA LEU A 472 43.62 4.91 -2.46
C LEU A 472 44.47 4.86 -1.20
N LYS A 473 44.49 3.76 -0.45
CA LYS A 473 45.18 3.63 0.86
C LYS A 473 46.67 4.03 0.86
N GLU A 474 47.35 3.88 -0.26
CA GLU A 474 48.78 4.24 -0.34
C GLU A 474 49.03 5.74 -0.54
N ARG A 475 48.01 6.50 -0.91
CA ARG A 475 48.15 7.92 -1.27
C ARG A 475 47.23 8.85 -0.48
N VAL A 476 46.20 8.33 0.16
CA VAL A 476 45.26 9.11 0.97
C VAL A 476 45.18 8.54 2.37
N ALA A 477 45.41 9.39 3.36
CA ALA A 477 45.31 9.04 4.77
C ALA A 477 44.34 9.96 5.48
N PHE A 478 43.53 9.40 6.41
CA PHE A 478 42.70 10.20 7.31
C PHE A 478 43.42 10.39 8.65
N LYS A 479 43.27 11.58 9.23
CA LYS A 479 43.71 11.88 10.60
C LYS A 479 42.64 12.66 11.35
N LEU A 480 42.30 12.21 12.54
CA LEU A 480 41.44 12.96 13.44
C LEU A 480 42.20 14.18 13.99
N SER A 481 41.71 15.38 13.65
CA SER A 481 42.37 16.63 14.03
C SER A 481 41.36 17.76 14.20
N ASP A 482 41.58 18.60 15.22
CA ASP A 482 40.92 19.91 15.26
C ASP A 482 41.72 20.87 14.37
N LEU A 483 41.11 21.18 13.22
CA LEU A 483 41.78 21.91 12.13
C LEU A 483 43.19 21.37 11.85
N LEU A 484 44.22 22.25 11.84
CA LEU A 484 45.62 21.91 11.55
C LEU A 484 46.44 21.60 12.81
N GLU A 485 45.84 21.38 13.98
CA GLU A 485 46.57 21.10 15.20
C GLU A 485 47.53 19.90 15.10
N VAL A 486 47.10 18.80 14.51
CA VAL A 486 47.96 17.62 14.36
C VAL A 486 49.12 17.89 13.39
N PRO A 487 48.90 18.42 12.17
CA PRO A 487 50.00 18.83 11.31
C PRO A 487 50.99 19.81 11.92
N ILE A 488 50.49 20.79 12.70
CA ILE A 488 51.39 21.75 13.42
C ILE A 488 52.27 21.02 14.43
N LYS A 489 51.71 20.11 15.22
CA LYS A 489 52.48 19.30 16.20
C LYS A 489 53.49 18.35 15.53
N GLU A 490 53.16 17.88 14.32
CA GLU A 490 54.02 17.00 13.52
C GLU A 490 55.03 17.79 12.65
N GLU A 491 55.04 19.12 12.69
CA GLU A 491 55.82 20.03 11.85
C GLU A 491 55.68 19.72 10.34
N LYS A 492 54.49 19.25 9.94
CA LYS A 492 54.19 18.83 8.58
C LYS A 492 53.94 20.04 7.68
N LYS A 493 54.48 19.99 6.46
CA LYS A 493 54.30 21.04 5.44
C LYS A 493 53.61 20.51 4.22
N TYR A 494 52.63 21.27 3.72
CA TYR A 494 51.85 20.98 2.52
C TYR A 494 52.16 21.97 1.40
N ASP A 495 51.99 21.51 0.16
CA ASP A 495 51.98 22.38 -1.01
C ASP A 495 50.61 23.04 -1.20
N VAL A 496 49.54 22.33 -0.80
CA VAL A 496 48.17 22.80 -0.89
C VAL A 496 47.39 22.48 0.38
N ILE A 497 46.66 23.45 0.91
CA ILE A 497 45.61 23.27 1.90
C ILE A 497 44.31 23.68 1.23
N VAL A 498 43.34 22.75 1.10
CA VAL A 498 42.01 22.97 0.55
C VAL A 498 40.97 22.68 1.61
N SER A 499 39.89 23.47 1.67
CA SER A 499 38.83 23.27 2.65
C SER A 499 37.48 23.74 2.13
N ASN A 500 36.45 22.96 2.43
CA ASN A 500 35.06 23.45 2.48
C ASN A 500 34.63 23.50 3.94
N PRO A 501 34.99 24.57 4.68
CA PRO A 501 34.72 24.67 6.12
C PRO A 501 33.25 25.07 6.34
N PRO A 502 32.70 24.86 7.55
CA PRO A 502 31.40 25.41 7.92
C PRO A 502 31.37 26.95 7.81
N TYR A 503 30.41 27.48 7.07
CA TYR A 503 30.36 28.92 6.74
C TYR A 503 29.00 29.59 6.92
N ILE A 504 27.97 28.84 7.34
CA ILE A 504 26.62 29.39 7.52
C ILE A 504 26.56 30.11 8.87
N LYS A 505 26.01 31.34 8.86
CA LYS A 505 25.80 32.10 10.11
C LYS A 505 24.82 31.33 11.01
N GLU A 506 25.08 31.33 12.32
CA GLU A 506 24.32 30.53 13.27
C GLU A 506 22.81 30.85 13.26
N GLU A 507 22.43 32.13 13.06
CA GLU A 507 21.07 32.58 12.96
C GLU A 507 20.36 32.06 11.70
N GLU A 508 21.07 31.82 10.61
CA GLU A 508 20.54 31.38 9.32
C GLU A 508 20.25 29.86 9.28
N ILE A 509 20.86 29.06 10.15
CA ILE A 509 20.69 27.61 10.19
C ILE A 509 19.23 27.23 10.36
N ASN A 510 18.48 28.01 11.12
CA ASN A 510 17.05 27.75 11.34
C ASN A 510 16.17 27.98 10.08
N ASN A 511 16.67 28.69 9.10
CA ASN A 511 15.97 29.02 7.86
C ASN A 511 16.34 28.07 6.71
N LEU A 512 17.25 27.13 6.93
CA LEU A 512 17.63 26.13 5.93
C LEU A 512 16.47 25.17 5.62
N MET A 513 16.53 24.54 4.47
CA MET A 513 15.60 23.48 4.08
C MET A 513 15.57 22.37 5.15
N GLU A 514 14.41 21.76 5.35
CA GLU A 514 14.19 20.78 6.42
C GLU A 514 15.13 19.57 6.34
N ASP A 515 15.48 19.13 5.15
CA ASP A 515 16.40 18.02 4.92
C ASP A 515 17.84 18.35 5.34
N VAL A 516 18.29 19.58 5.12
CA VAL A 516 19.60 20.05 5.59
C VAL A 516 19.58 20.27 7.10
N LYS A 517 18.65 21.09 7.59
CA LYS A 517 18.56 21.50 8.99
C LYS A 517 18.41 20.34 9.97
N ASN A 518 17.57 19.33 9.60
CA ASN A 518 17.20 18.26 10.53
C ASN A 518 18.12 17.04 10.44
N TYR A 519 18.85 16.86 9.36
CA TYR A 519 19.59 15.62 9.10
C TYR A 519 21.09 15.81 8.90
N GLU A 520 21.54 16.95 8.36
CA GLU A 520 22.98 17.20 8.23
C GLU A 520 23.58 17.69 9.55
N PRO A 521 24.85 17.36 9.85
CA PRO A 521 25.43 17.68 11.15
C PRO A 521 25.63 19.19 11.32
N LYS A 522 25.13 19.76 12.41
CA LYS A 522 25.27 21.19 12.73
C LYS A 522 26.73 21.64 12.73
N LEU A 523 27.64 20.73 13.12
CA LEU A 523 29.08 20.96 13.11
C LEU A 523 29.64 21.25 11.71
N ALA A 524 29.04 20.69 10.66
CA ALA A 524 29.46 20.92 9.27
C ALA A 524 28.76 22.13 8.62
N LEU A 525 27.81 22.78 9.30
CA LEU A 525 27.03 23.91 8.77
C LEU A 525 27.43 25.25 9.40
N SER A 526 27.59 25.29 10.74
CA SER A 526 27.75 26.54 11.49
C SER A 526 29.17 27.10 11.40
N GLY A 527 29.32 28.27 10.77
CA GLY A 527 30.54 29.06 10.70
C GLY A 527 30.71 30.10 11.83
N GLY A 528 29.88 30.00 12.90
CA GLY A 528 29.87 30.99 13.98
C GLY A 528 28.90 32.15 13.74
N GLU A 529 29.00 33.20 14.54
CA GLU A 529 28.08 34.35 14.49
C GLU A 529 28.04 35.04 13.11
N ASP A 530 29.20 35.25 12.49
CA ASP A 530 29.34 35.95 11.21
C ASP A 530 29.60 35.00 10.02
N GLY A 531 29.72 33.68 10.27
CA GLY A 531 30.02 32.68 9.25
C GLY A 531 31.49 32.65 8.81
N LEU A 532 32.39 33.40 9.47
CA LEU A 532 33.79 33.60 9.05
C LEU A 532 34.83 33.01 10.03
N SER A 533 34.39 32.39 11.10
CA SER A 533 35.27 31.93 12.18
C SER A 533 36.34 30.97 11.67
N PHE A 534 35.94 29.96 10.90
CA PHE A 534 36.88 28.97 10.36
C PHE A 534 37.85 29.54 9.34
N TYR A 535 37.44 30.48 8.49
CA TYR A 535 38.37 31.13 7.55
C TYR A 535 39.49 31.86 8.26
N ARG A 536 39.19 32.59 9.35
CA ARG A 536 40.22 33.28 10.17
C ARG A 536 41.19 32.29 10.77
N GLU A 537 40.68 31.23 11.41
CA GLU A 537 41.47 30.26 12.12
C GLU A 537 42.33 29.41 11.18
N ILE A 538 41.73 28.91 10.09
CA ILE A 538 42.44 28.10 9.09
C ILE A 538 43.54 28.95 8.42
N THR A 539 43.23 30.19 8.03
CA THR A 539 44.21 31.07 7.40
C THR A 539 45.41 31.33 8.33
N GLU A 540 45.18 31.52 9.62
CA GLU A 540 46.27 31.69 10.61
C GLU A 540 47.11 30.43 10.80
N GLN A 541 46.45 29.28 10.98
CA GLN A 541 47.15 28.01 11.17
C GLN A 541 47.90 27.57 9.89
N ALA A 542 47.35 27.89 8.70
CA ALA A 542 47.96 27.57 7.41
C ALA A 542 49.37 28.19 7.23
N MET A 543 49.62 29.36 7.81
CA MET A 543 50.96 29.97 7.82
C MET A 543 52.05 29.04 8.38
N SER A 544 51.66 28.20 9.36
CA SER A 544 52.57 27.23 9.98
C SER A 544 52.67 25.90 9.21
N CYS A 545 51.75 25.60 8.31
CA CYS A 545 51.66 24.30 7.63
C CYS A 545 51.83 24.37 6.09
N LEU A 546 51.80 25.56 5.49
CA LEU A 546 52.11 25.71 4.06
C LEU A 546 53.61 25.84 3.85
N LYS A 547 54.09 25.42 2.69
CA LYS A 547 55.42 25.76 2.15
C LYS A 547 55.38 27.15 1.53
N ASP A 548 56.55 27.78 1.36
CA ASP A 548 56.66 29.02 0.60
C ASP A 548 56.09 28.83 -0.81
N GLY A 549 55.22 29.71 -1.24
CA GLY A 549 54.48 29.59 -2.50
C GLY A 549 53.38 28.54 -2.50
N GLY A 550 53.00 27.98 -1.33
CA GLY A 550 51.91 27.01 -1.20
C GLY A 550 50.53 27.65 -1.36
N LEU A 551 49.57 26.87 -1.79
CA LEU A 551 48.21 27.28 -2.10
C LEU A 551 47.28 27.06 -0.90
N LEU A 552 46.48 28.09 -0.55
CA LEU A 552 45.31 27.97 0.32
C LEU A 552 44.06 28.23 -0.52
N ALA A 553 43.09 27.29 -0.49
CA ALA A 553 41.86 27.39 -1.26
C ALA A 553 40.66 27.03 -0.39
N PHE A 554 39.62 27.87 -0.46
CA PHE A 554 38.36 27.71 0.27
C PHE A 554 37.14 27.65 -0.64
N GLU A 555 36.18 26.80 -0.31
CA GLU A 555 34.79 27.07 -0.69
C GLU A 555 34.21 28.16 0.20
N ILE A 556 33.40 29.06 -0.34
CA ILE A 556 32.79 30.18 0.39
C ILE A 556 31.30 30.30 0.16
N GLY A 557 30.60 30.92 1.08
CA GLY A 557 29.24 31.43 0.85
C GLY A 557 29.24 32.53 -0.22
N TYR A 558 28.15 32.62 -0.95
CA TYR A 558 28.02 33.51 -2.13
C TYR A 558 28.24 35.02 -1.81
N ASP A 559 28.06 35.41 -0.54
CA ASP A 559 28.18 36.78 -0.02
C ASP A 559 29.46 37.03 0.79
N GLN A 560 30.38 36.04 0.87
CA GLN A 560 31.55 36.11 1.76
C GLN A 560 32.87 36.46 1.05
N LYS A 561 32.84 36.70 -0.28
CA LYS A 561 34.05 36.92 -1.09
C LYS A 561 34.97 37.97 -0.50
N GLU A 562 34.48 39.19 -0.34
CA GLU A 562 35.31 40.35 0.09
C GLU A 562 35.90 40.10 1.47
N ALA A 563 35.14 39.48 2.37
CA ALA A 563 35.60 39.19 3.73
C ALA A 563 36.73 38.15 3.76
N VAL A 564 36.57 37.05 2.97
CA VAL A 564 37.59 35.99 2.93
C VAL A 564 38.84 36.45 2.18
N GLU A 565 38.71 37.20 1.09
CA GLU A 565 39.85 37.81 0.39
C GLU A 565 40.65 38.74 1.35
N GLN A 566 39.93 39.53 2.17
CA GLN A 566 40.58 40.41 3.17
C GLN A 566 41.29 39.59 4.26
N ILE A 567 40.69 38.55 4.82
CA ILE A 567 41.28 37.67 5.83
C ILE A 567 42.62 37.08 5.32
N MET A 568 42.64 36.60 4.07
CA MET A 568 43.83 36.03 3.44
C MET A 568 44.89 37.12 3.18
N ALA A 569 44.50 38.27 2.66
CA ALA A 569 45.43 39.39 2.39
C ALA A 569 46.10 39.92 3.66
N GLU A 570 45.38 40.06 4.77
CA GLU A 570 45.90 40.50 6.06
C GLU A 570 46.98 39.55 6.62
N LYS A 571 46.92 38.25 6.24
CA LYS A 571 47.92 37.24 6.62
C LYS A 571 49.07 37.10 5.60
N GLY A 572 49.07 37.90 4.53
CA GLY A 572 50.15 37.96 3.55
C GLY A 572 50.02 37.06 2.33
N PHE A 573 48.89 36.43 2.14
CA PHE A 573 48.62 35.68 0.90
C PHE A 573 48.54 36.65 -0.29
N LYS A 574 49.07 36.20 -1.43
CA LYS A 574 49.16 36.94 -2.70
C LYS A 574 48.38 36.28 -3.80
N GLU A 575 48.20 37.00 -4.91
CA GLU A 575 47.51 36.50 -6.09
C GLU A 575 46.12 35.91 -5.73
N ILE A 576 45.43 36.58 -4.79
CA ILE A 576 44.12 36.13 -4.32
C ILE A 576 43.12 36.26 -5.47
N GLN A 577 42.41 35.15 -5.75
CA GLN A 577 41.44 35.05 -6.83
C GLN A 577 40.11 34.45 -6.30
N CYS A 578 38.98 34.97 -6.83
CA CYS A 578 37.69 34.39 -6.55
C CYS A 578 37.09 33.82 -7.82
N LEU A 579 36.64 32.55 -7.78
CA LEU A 579 35.97 31.86 -8.85
C LEU A 579 34.46 31.78 -8.58
N LYS A 580 33.69 31.73 -9.66
CA LYS A 580 32.25 31.63 -9.60
C LYS A 580 31.77 30.24 -9.99
N ASP A 581 30.62 29.85 -9.41
CA ASP A 581 29.89 28.66 -9.84
C ASP A 581 29.17 28.86 -11.19
N LEU A 582 28.58 27.78 -11.70
CA LEU A 582 27.81 27.82 -12.97
C LEU A 582 26.57 28.72 -12.88
N GLY A 583 26.08 29.00 -11.68
CA GLY A 583 24.99 29.95 -11.41
C GLY A 583 25.42 31.42 -11.37
N GLY A 584 26.74 31.67 -11.44
CA GLY A 584 27.33 33.02 -11.40
C GLY A 584 27.60 33.56 -9.99
N ASN A 585 27.40 32.75 -8.93
CA ASN A 585 27.68 33.13 -7.56
C ASN A 585 29.17 32.92 -7.21
N HIS A 586 29.72 33.72 -6.31
CA HIS A 586 31.05 33.51 -5.78
C HIS A 586 31.11 32.20 -4.99
N ARG A 587 32.08 31.33 -5.29
CA ARG A 587 32.12 29.98 -4.71
C ARG A 587 33.48 29.57 -4.19
N VAL A 588 34.56 29.98 -4.81
CA VAL A 588 35.92 29.62 -4.38
C VAL A 588 36.76 30.84 -4.23
N VAL A 589 37.53 30.94 -3.12
CA VAL A 589 38.60 31.90 -2.95
C VAL A 589 39.92 31.16 -2.75
N LYS A 590 40.95 31.47 -3.53
CA LYS A 590 42.27 30.86 -3.45
C LYS A 590 43.38 31.93 -3.47
N GLY A 591 44.52 31.65 -2.82
CA GLY A 591 45.67 32.51 -2.81
C GLY A 591 46.93 31.76 -2.41
N PHE A 592 48.10 32.34 -2.69
CA PHE A 592 49.42 31.74 -2.46
C PHE A 592 50.16 32.46 -1.32
N LEU A 593 50.86 31.67 -0.48
CA LEU A 593 51.66 32.19 0.64
C LEU A 593 52.96 32.83 0.18
#